data_f7ae9b5022a0c82defdac0ef6ca5de6f
#
_entry.id   f7ae9b5022a0c82defdac0ef6ca5de6f
#
_cell.length_a   1.000
_cell.length_b   1.000
_cell.length_c   1.000
_cell.angle_alpha   90.00
_cell.angle_beta   90.00
_cell.angle_gamma   90.00
#
_symmetry.space_group_name_H-M   'P 1'
#
loop_
_entity.id
_entity.type
_entity.pdbx_description
1 polymer ?
#
loop_
_entity_poly.entity_id
_entity_poly.type
_entity_poly.pdbx_seq_one_letter_code
_entity_poly.pdbx_strand_id
1 'polypeptide(L)'
;PIPRTLAITLHGDMDLCIIDEMPMNRKPITTKVVGEERLTRVYDFIKKEVQSGKQCMIVYPLIEETEKSDLIAAKEMYNDLSAKQFSNLNVGLIHGKMSKIDKDQIMYDFSNNKIGVLISTTVIEVGIDVPNSTIMLIEHAERFGLTQLHQLRGRVGRGSDKSYCILVRRNFSENSKKRLQIM
;
A
#
# COMPACT_ATOMS: atom_id res chain seq x y z
N PRO A 1 -15.91 4.25 7.05
CA PRO A 1 -16.03 4.67 8.46
C PRO A 1 -15.62 3.52 9.36
N ILE A 2 -14.68 3.79 10.27
CA ILE A 2 -14.20 2.78 11.20
C ILE A 2 -15.14 2.81 12.42
N PRO A 3 -15.82 1.71 12.78
CA PRO A 3 -16.85 1.69 13.84
C PRO A 3 -16.38 2.07 15.24
N ARG A 4 -15.05 2.18 15.45
CA ARG A 4 -14.46 2.54 16.76
C ARG A 4 -14.89 3.93 17.26
N THR A 5 -15.25 4.82 16.36
CA THR A 5 -15.69 6.19 16.66
C THR A 5 -17.12 6.22 17.21
N LEU A 6 -17.96 5.24 16.88
CA LEU A 6 -19.34 5.15 17.38
C LEU A 6 -19.42 4.99 18.91
N ALA A 7 -18.46 4.28 19.51
CA ALA A 7 -18.44 4.08 20.98
C ALA A 7 -18.12 5.39 21.74
N ILE A 8 -17.36 6.29 21.12
CA ILE A 8 -16.95 7.58 21.71
C ILE A 8 -18.08 8.59 21.62
N THR A 9 -18.84 8.59 20.51
CA THR A 9 -20.01 9.49 20.32
C THR A 9 -21.20 9.15 21.19
N LEU A 10 -21.31 7.90 21.66
CA LEU A 10 -22.36 7.48 22.61
C LEU A 10 -22.22 8.12 24.03
N HIS A 11 -21.05 8.66 24.35
CA HIS A 11 -20.79 9.31 25.65
C HIS A 11 -21.05 10.85 25.63
N GLY A 12 -21.54 11.40 24.54
CA GLY A 12 -22.06 12.79 24.50
C GLY A 12 -21.03 13.92 24.50
N ASP A 13 -19.72 13.61 24.57
CA ASP A 13 -18.66 14.62 24.71
C ASP A 13 -18.03 15.04 23.37
N MET A 14 -18.53 14.53 22.25
CA MET A 14 -17.95 14.82 20.91
C MET A 14 -19.03 15.07 19.86
N ASP A 15 -18.82 16.08 19.04
CA ASP A 15 -19.61 16.33 17.84
C ASP A 15 -19.23 15.38 16.71
N LEU A 16 -20.22 14.81 16.03
CA LEU A 16 -20.03 13.94 14.88
C LEU A 16 -20.13 14.73 13.57
N CYS A 17 -19.02 14.89 12.88
CA CYS A 17 -19.00 15.41 11.52
C CYS A 17 -18.84 14.27 10.52
N ILE A 18 -19.81 14.09 9.63
CA ILE A 18 -19.82 13.06 8.60
C ILE A 18 -19.42 13.68 7.26
N ILE A 19 -18.36 13.14 6.64
CA ILE A 19 -17.96 13.48 5.27
C ILE A 19 -18.49 12.36 4.37
N ASP A 20 -19.57 12.61 3.65
CA ASP A 20 -20.29 11.65 2.82
C ASP A 20 -20.09 11.88 1.31
N GLU A 21 -19.50 13.02 0.93
CA GLU A 21 -19.19 13.32 -0.46
C GLU A 21 -17.72 13.12 -0.80
N MET A 22 -17.47 12.59 -2.00
CA MET A 22 -16.12 12.52 -2.56
C MET A 22 -15.76 13.82 -3.28
N PRO A 23 -14.50 14.29 -3.24
CA PRO A 23 -14.04 15.42 -4.05
C PRO A 23 -14.37 15.19 -5.54
N MET A 24 -14.84 16.23 -6.24
CA MET A 24 -15.37 16.14 -7.62
C MET A 24 -14.44 15.44 -8.64
N ASN A 25 -13.12 15.48 -8.44
CA ASN A 25 -12.15 14.91 -9.40
C ASN A 25 -11.60 13.54 -8.99
N ARG A 26 -12.09 12.95 -7.90
CA ARG A 26 -11.56 11.67 -7.42
C ARG A 26 -12.21 10.50 -8.13
N LYS A 27 -11.40 9.71 -8.83
CA LYS A 27 -11.88 8.48 -9.49
C LYS A 27 -11.92 7.31 -8.50
N PRO A 28 -12.89 6.40 -8.63
CA PRO A 28 -12.93 5.18 -7.83
C PRO A 28 -11.65 4.35 -8.01
N ILE A 29 -11.13 3.78 -6.92
CA ILE A 29 -9.97 2.90 -6.95
C ILE A 29 -10.42 1.51 -7.41
N THR A 30 -9.83 1.00 -8.49
CA THR A 30 -10.09 -0.36 -8.97
C THR A 30 -9.35 -1.35 -8.08
N THR A 31 -10.07 -2.12 -7.27
CA THR A 31 -9.50 -3.17 -6.41
C THR A 31 -9.55 -4.52 -7.11
N LYS A 32 -8.45 -5.28 -7.12
CA LYS A 32 -8.35 -6.62 -7.68
C LYS A 32 -7.61 -7.56 -6.75
N VAL A 33 -8.16 -8.76 -6.55
CA VAL A 33 -7.48 -9.86 -5.85
C VAL A 33 -6.83 -10.75 -6.89
N VAL A 34 -5.55 -11.04 -6.73
CA VAL A 34 -4.76 -11.88 -7.63
C VAL A 34 -4.05 -12.98 -6.86
N GLY A 35 -3.87 -14.14 -7.48
CA GLY A 35 -3.00 -15.19 -6.96
C GLY A 35 -1.55 -14.98 -7.41
N GLU A 36 -0.66 -15.77 -6.82
CA GLU A 36 0.79 -15.72 -7.07
C GLU A 36 1.13 -15.97 -8.55
N GLU A 37 0.35 -16.80 -9.24
CA GLU A 37 0.52 -17.13 -10.64
C GLU A 37 0.40 -15.94 -11.59
N ARG A 38 -0.17 -14.84 -11.11
CA ARG A 38 -0.35 -13.59 -11.89
C ARG A 38 0.67 -12.50 -11.56
N LEU A 39 1.57 -12.72 -10.61
CA LEU A 39 2.52 -11.69 -10.15
C LEU A 39 3.40 -11.15 -11.26
N THR A 40 3.90 -12.00 -12.15
CA THR A 40 4.71 -11.54 -13.29
C THR A 40 3.97 -10.50 -14.13
N ARG A 41 2.69 -10.74 -14.43
CA ARG A 41 1.85 -9.78 -15.18
C ARG A 41 1.59 -8.50 -14.39
N VAL A 42 1.47 -8.61 -13.06
CA VAL A 42 1.31 -7.44 -12.19
C VAL A 42 2.57 -6.59 -12.19
N TYR A 43 3.74 -7.20 -12.09
CA TYR A 43 5.01 -6.46 -12.15
C TYR A 43 5.23 -5.81 -13.52
N ASP A 44 4.88 -6.46 -14.62
CA ASP A 44 4.95 -5.85 -15.95
C ASP A 44 3.99 -4.67 -16.11
N PHE A 45 2.79 -4.77 -15.52
CA PHE A 45 1.86 -3.64 -15.46
C PHE A 45 2.44 -2.48 -14.64
N ILE A 46 3.02 -2.75 -13.46
CA ILE A 46 3.66 -1.73 -12.61
C ILE A 46 4.81 -1.05 -13.38
N LYS A 47 5.69 -1.82 -14.05
CA LYS A 47 6.78 -1.26 -14.87
C LYS A 47 6.25 -0.26 -15.89
N LYS A 48 5.23 -0.66 -16.64
CA LYS A 48 4.63 0.18 -17.69
C LYS A 48 4.06 1.47 -17.12
N GLU A 49 3.33 1.40 -16.04
CA GLU A 49 2.73 2.57 -15.39
C GLU A 49 3.81 3.50 -14.80
N VAL A 50 4.84 2.95 -14.16
CA VAL A 50 5.94 3.74 -13.60
C VAL A 50 6.76 4.41 -14.71
N GLN A 51 7.01 3.74 -15.82
CA GLN A 51 7.66 4.34 -17.00
C GLN A 51 6.83 5.46 -17.62
N SER A 52 5.52 5.47 -17.43
CA SER A 52 4.62 6.57 -17.86
C SER A 52 4.54 7.72 -16.85
N GLY A 53 5.37 7.73 -15.80
CA GLY A 53 5.44 8.79 -14.79
C GLY A 53 4.55 8.58 -13.57
N LYS A 54 3.90 7.40 -13.42
CA LYS A 54 3.13 7.03 -12.24
C LYS A 54 4.05 6.45 -11.17
N GLN A 55 3.49 6.25 -9.97
CA GLN A 55 4.22 5.67 -8.86
C GLN A 55 3.45 4.52 -8.24
N CYS A 56 4.20 3.56 -7.70
CA CYS A 56 3.67 2.36 -7.06
C CYS A 56 4.16 2.25 -5.62
N MET A 57 3.24 1.90 -4.71
CA MET A 57 3.57 1.44 -3.37
C MET A 57 3.37 -0.07 -3.28
N ILE A 58 4.37 -0.78 -2.75
CA ILE A 58 4.30 -2.22 -2.47
C ILE A 58 4.41 -2.41 -0.98
N VAL A 59 3.40 -3.03 -0.36
CA VAL A 59 3.34 -3.23 1.09
C VAL A 59 3.42 -4.71 1.40
N TYR A 60 4.35 -5.06 2.28
CA TYR A 60 4.50 -6.40 2.85
C TYR A 60 4.02 -6.42 4.30
N PRO A 61 3.33 -7.48 4.76
CA PRO A 61 3.03 -7.63 6.18
C PRO A 61 4.31 -7.89 6.97
N LEU A 62 4.37 -7.44 8.21
CA LEU A 62 5.36 -7.94 9.15
C LEU A 62 5.10 -9.42 9.46
N ILE A 63 6.16 -10.21 9.51
CA ILE A 63 6.11 -11.62 9.89
C ILE A 63 6.45 -11.63 11.40
N GLU A 64 5.50 -11.98 12.24
CA GLU A 64 5.53 -11.79 13.71
C GLU A 64 6.62 -12.57 14.49
N GLU A 65 7.59 -13.22 13.86
CA GLU A 65 8.51 -14.08 14.62
C GLU A 65 9.64 -13.35 15.33
N THR A 66 10.23 -12.35 14.75
CA THR A 66 11.13 -11.38 15.42
C THR A 66 11.35 -10.15 14.55
N GLU A 67 11.54 -8.98 15.17
CA GLU A 67 11.86 -7.74 14.44
C GLU A 67 13.12 -7.83 13.57
N LYS A 68 14.04 -8.76 13.86
CA LYS A 68 15.25 -8.99 13.06
C LYS A 68 14.91 -9.78 11.78
N SER A 69 14.04 -10.78 11.85
CA SER A 69 13.63 -11.56 10.68
C SER A 69 12.85 -10.71 9.67
N ASP A 70 12.01 -9.81 10.15
CA ASP A 70 11.23 -8.91 9.29
C ASP A 70 12.13 -7.96 8.49
N LEU A 71 13.20 -7.45 9.13
CA LEU A 71 14.16 -6.57 8.46
C LEU A 71 14.94 -7.31 7.38
N ILE A 72 15.36 -8.55 7.66
CA ILE A 72 16.10 -9.39 6.69
C ILE A 72 15.18 -9.70 5.51
N ALA A 73 13.96 -10.17 5.77
CA ALA A 73 12.98 -10.46 4.72
C ALA A 73 12.68 -9.23 3.84
N ALA A 74 12.51 -8.05 4.44
CA ALA A 74 12.28 -6.82 3.70
C ALA A 74 13.44 -6.45 2.78
N LYS A 75 14.68 -6.59 3.26
CA LYS A 75 15.89 -6.31 2.48
C LYS A 75 16.09 -7.32 1.36
N GLU A 76 15.85 -8.60 1.61
CA GLU A 76 15.91 -9.65 0.60
C GLU A 76 14.88 -9.41 -0.51
N MET A 77 13.64 -9.12 -0.14
CA MET A 77 12.59 -8.77 -1.10
C MET A 77 12.92 -7.51 -1.90
N TYR A 78 13.42 -6.47 -1.24
CA TYR A 78 13.87 -5.26 -1.91
C TYR A 78 14.98 -5.57 -2.93
N ASN A 79 15.99 -6.34 -2.54
CA ASN A 79 17.11 -6.70 -3.41
C ASN A 79 16.62 -7.55 -4.60
N ASP A 80 15.76 -8.53 -4.35
CA ASP A 80 15.22 -9.40 -5.39
C ASP A 80 14.36 -8.62 -6.40
N LEU A 81 13.43 -7.81 -5.93
CA LEU A 81 12.57 -7.01 -6.79
C LEU A 81 13.35 -5.93 -7.56
N SER A 82 14.29 -5.26 -6.89
CA SER A 82 15.11 -4.23 -7.54
C SER A 82 16.02 -4.81 -8.60
N ALA A 83 16.65 -5.96 -8.34
CA ALA A 83 17.57 -6.58 -9.29
C ALA A 83 16.86 -7.28 -10.46
N LYS A 84 15.75 -7.99 -10.18
CA LYS A 84 15.09 -8.85 -11.18
C LYS A 84 13.91 -8.19 -11.86
N GLN A 85 13.02 -7.59 -11.06
CA GLN A 85 11.76 -7.09 -11.58
C GLN A 85 11.82 -5.61 -11.98
N PHE A 86 12.49 -4.79 -11.21
CA PHE A 86 12.50 -3.34 -11.38
C PHE A 86 13.90 -2.77 -11.62
N SER A 87 14.79 -3.53 -12.27
CA SER A 87 16.20 -3.16 -12.50
C SER A 87 16.39 -1.82 -13.23
N ASN A 88 15.41 -1.39 -14.02
CA ASN A 88 15.43 -0.12 -14.76
C ASN A 88 14.61 0.98 -14.08
N LEU A 89 14.21 0.79 -12.83
CA LEU A 89 13.40 1.75 -12.08
C LEU A 89 14.09 2.13 -10.78
N ASN A 90 13.85 3.34 -10.32
CA ASN A 90 14.31 3.77 -9.01
C ASN A 90 13.37 3.19 -7.94
N VAL A 91 13.89 2.30 -7.12
CA VAL A 91 13.16 1.62 -6.06
C VAL A 91 13.65 2.11 -4.70
N GLY A 92 12.73 2.51 -3.83
CA GLY A 92 13.00 2.86 -2.44
C GLY A 92 12.48 1.80 -1.48
N LEU A 93 13.11 1.69 -0.30
CA LEU A 93 12.67 0.80 0.78
C LEU A 93 12.43 1.61 2.05
N ILE A 94 11.26 1.43 2.68
CA ILE A 94 10.97 1.94 4.02
C ILE A 94 10.61 0.79 4.94
N HIS A 95 11.21 0.76 6.13
CA HIS A 95 10.90 -0.20 7.18
C HIS A 95 10.94 0.41 8.59
N GLY A 96 10.36 -0.28 9.56
CA GLY A 96 10.16 0.24 10.93
C GLY A 96 11.44 0.71 11.62
N LYS A 97 12.57 0.03 11.39
CA LYS A 97 13.86 0.30 12.05
C LYS A 97 14.70 1.46 11.46
N MET A 98 14.25 2.05 10.38
CA MET A 98 14.93 3.22 9.82
C MET A 98 14.78 4.42 10.73
N SER A 99 15.82 5.28 10.76
CA SER A 99 15.72 6.56 11.42
C SER A 99 14.62 7.42 10.81
N LYS A 100 14.09 8.37 11.58
CA LYS A 100 13.10 9.30 11.06
C LYS A 100 13.65 10.09 9.87
N ILE A 101 14.91 10.52 9.96
CA ILE A 101 15.59 11.30 8.90
C ILE A 101 15.63 10.49 7.59
N ASP A 102 16.03 9.22 7.66
CA ASP A 102 16.10 8.37 6.46
C ASP A 102 14.71 8.14 5.85
N LYS A 103 13.69 7.91 6.70
CA LYS A 103 12.30 7.77 6.24
C LYS A 103 11.80 9.03 5.55
N ASP A 104 12.04 10.19 6.16
CA ASP A 104 11.62 11.49 5.64
C ASP A 104 12.33 11.77 4.30
N GLN A 105 13.62 11.43 4.17
CA GLN A 105 14.36 11.58 2.91
C GLN A 105 13.80 10.70 1.79
N ILE A 106 13.53 9.42 2.06
CA ILE A 106 12.95 8.51 1.06
C ILE A 106 11.55 8.96 0.65
N MET A 107 10.74 9.40 1.60
CA MET A 107 9.41 9.92 1.31
C MET A 107 9.47 11.23 0.51
N TYR A 108 10.42 12.11 0.81
CA TYR A 108 10.67 13.30 0.02
C TYR A 108 11.05 12.94 -1.43
N ASP A 109 11.97 11.98 -1.63
CA ASP A 109 12.37 11.54 -2.96
C ASP A 109 11.22 10.83 -3.71
N PHE A 110 10.36 10.10 -2.99
CA PHE A 110 9.15 9.51 -3.55
C PHE A 110 8.13 10.59 -3.94
N SER A 111 7.86 11.57 -3.10
CA SER A 111 6.92 12.66 -3.40
C SER A 111 7.38 13.53 -4.58
N ASN A 112 8.69 13.66 -4.79
CA ASN A 112 9.28 14.38 -5.92
C ASN A 112 9.52 13.51 -7.18
N ASN A 113 8.90 12.33 -7.24
CA ASN A 113 8.97 11.41 -8.37
C ASN A 113 10.39 10.91 -8.72
N LYS A 114 11.35 11.00 -7.79
CA LYS A 114 12.69 10.41 -7.95
C LYS A 114 12.69 8.89 -7.73
N ILE A 115 11.75 8.40 -6.94
CA ILE A 115 11.50 6.98 -6.70
C ILE A 115 10.18 6.62 -7.36
N GLY A 116 10.20 5.64 -8.26
CA GLY A 116 9.01 5.16 -8.97
C GLY A 116 8.27 4.05 -8.21
N VAL A 117 9.01 3.20 -7.50
CA VAL A 117 8.46 2.09 -6.71
C VAL A 117 8.94 2.22 -5.27
N LEU A 118 8.01 2.31 -4.34
CA LEU A 118 8.30 2.34 -2.90
C LEU A 118 7.86 1.03 -2.25
N ILE A 119 8.82 0.28 -1.70
CA ILE A 119 8.59 -0.94 -0.93
C ILE A 119 8.51 -0.59 0.55
N SER A 120 7.53 -1.11 1.26
CA SER A 120 7.34 -0.87 2.69
C SER A 120 6.95 -2.15 3.42
N THR A 121 7.47 -2.33 4.64
CA THR A 121 7.16 -3.50 5.49
C THR A 121 6.03 -3.27 6.48
N THR A 122 5.48 -2.12 6.63
CA THR A 122 4.30 -1.82 7.44
C THR A 122 3.76 -0.46 7.17
N VAL A 123 2.62 -0.22 7.77
CA VAL A 123 1.82 0.98 7.72
C VAL A 123 2.68 2.19 7.43
N ILE A 124 2.60 2.67 6.20
CA ILE A 124 3.05 4.01 5.89
C ILE A 124 2.08 4.93 6.63
N GLU A 125 2.31 5.10 7.94
CA GLU A 125 1.56 6.02 8.80
C GLU A 125 1.84 7.48 8.43
N VAL A 126 2.78 7.69 7.53
CA VAL A 126 3.16 9.02 7.10
C VAL A 126 2.03 9.60 6.27
N GLY A 127 1.37 10.60 6.80
CA GLY A 127 0.28 11.36 6.16
C GLY A 127 0.72 12.18 4.94
N ILE A 128 1.66 11.68 4.14
CA ILE A 128 2.15 12.35 2.95
C ILE A 128 1.19 12.08 1.80
N ASP A 129 0.77 13.15 1.17
CA ASP A 129 -0.03 13.11 -0.04
C ASP A 129 0.89 12.97 -1.25
N VAL A 130 0.77 11.86 -1.99
CA VAL A 130 1.51 11.61 -3.22
C VAL A 130 0.51 11.39 -4.36
N PRO A 131 0.10 12.46 -5.06
CA PRO A 131 -0.91 12.39 -6.11
C PRO A 131 -0.57 11.41 -7.25
N ASN A 132 0.71 11.27 -7.58
CA ASN A 132 1.21 10.35 -8.62
C ASN A 132 1.23 8.89 -8.20
N SER A 133 1.03 8.58 -6.91
CA SER A 133 0.92 7.22 -6.43
C SER A 133 -0.44 6.64 -6.79
N THR A 134 -0.49 5.95 -7.92
CA THR A 134 -1.72 5.41 -8.50
C THR A 134 -1.86 3.90 -8.30
N ILE A 135 -0.79 3.22 -7.87
CA ILE A 135 -0.80 1.77 -7.67
C ILE A 135 -0.42 1.43 -6.24
N MET A 136 -1.28 0.65 -5.59
CA MET A 136 -1.02 -0.02 -4.33
C MET A 136 -1.00 -1.52 -4.57
N LEU A 137 0.14 -2.17 -4.33
CA LEU A 137 0.27 -3.62 -4.30
C LEU A 137 0.41 -4.07 -2.86
N ILE A 138 -0.46 -4.94 -2.39
CA ILE A 138 -0.42 -5.48 -1.03
C ILE A 138 -0.12 -6.97 -1.11
N GLU A 139 1.08 -7.33 -0.70
CA GLU A 139 1.53 -8.72 -0.65
C GLU A 139 0.96 -9.42 0.59
N HIS A 140 0.67 -10.72 0.46
CA HIS A 140 0.03 -11.50 1.53
C HIS A 140 -1.21 -10.79 2.12
N ALA A 141 -2.08 -10.29 1.27
CA ALA A 141 -3.24 -9.49 1.67
C ALA A 141 -4.14 -10.19 2.69
N GLU A 142 -4.12 -11.54 2.70
CA GLU A 142 -4.82 -12.35 3.69
C GLU A 142 -4.35 -12.17 5.14
N ARG A 143 -3.17 -11.61 5.36
CA ARG A 143 -2.63 -11.34 6.70
C ARG A 143 -3.10 -10.01 7.28
N PHE A 144 -3.60 -9.11 6.46
CA PHE A 144 -4.09 -7.80 6.90
C PHE A 144 -5.55 -7.87 7.36
N GLY A 145 -5.89 -7.10 8.38
CA GLY A 145 -7.28 -6.83 8.74
C GLY A 145 -7.99 -5.97 7.69
N LEU A 146 -9.32 -6.07 7.58
CA LEU A 146 -10.10 -5.25 6.63
C LEU A 146 -9.85 -3.75 6.81
N THR A 147 -9.80 -3.28 8.04
CA THR A 147 -9.51 -1.87 8.35
C THR A 147 -8.15 -1.42 7.79
N GLN A 148 -7.12 -2.27 7.95
CA GLN A 148 -5.79 -1.98 7.43
C GLN A 148 -5.79 -1.94 5.90
N LEU A 149 -6.46 -2.90 5.25
CA LEU A 149 -6.60 -2.91 3.79
C LEU A 149 -7.32 -1.66 3.28
N HIS A 150 -8.38 -1.21 3.94
CA HIS A 150 -9.07 0.04 3.61
C HIS A 150 -8.16 1.26 3.78
N GLN A 151 -7.38 1.31 4.85
CA GLN A 151 -6.43 2.40 5.07
C GLN A 151 -5.34 2.44 4.00
N LEU A 152 -4.75 1.28 3.68
CA LEU A 152 -3.74 1.16 2.62
C LEU A 152 -4.31 1.55 1.25
N ARG A 153 -5.49 1.03 0.90
CA ARG A 153 -6.18 1.42 -0.34
C ARG A 153 -6.39 2.93 -0.42
N GLY A 154 -6.73 3.57 0.69
CA GLY A 154 -6.93 5.02 0.78
C GLY A 154 -5.66 5.87 0.59
N ARG A 155 -4.47 5.25 0.54
CA ARG A 155 -3.20 5.94 0.30
C ARG A 155 -2.92 6.23 -1.16
N VAL A 156 -3.65 5.62 -2.08
CA VAL A 156 -3.57 5.88 -3.53
C VAL A 156 -4.87 6.51 -4.04
N GLY A 157 -4.85 7.00 -5.28
CA GLY A 157 -6.04 7.59 -5.90
C GLY A 157 -6.41 8.96 -5.37
N ARG A 158 -5.41 9.77 -5.04
CA ARG A 158 -5.61 11.15 -4.59
C ARG A 158 -5.55 12.17 -5.74
N GLY A 159 -5.05 11.75 -6.90
CA GLY A 159 -5.07 12.52 -8.13
C GLY A 159 -6.27 12.21 -9.02
N SER A 160 -6.28 12.80 -10.22
CA SER A 160 -7.31 12.61 -11.26
C SER A 160 -7.14 11.32 -12.08
N ASP A 161 -6.05 10.59 -11.88
CA ASP A 161 -5.72 9.40 -12.64
C ASP A 161 -6.43 8.15 -12.12
N LYS A 162 -6.63 7.16 -13.00
CA LYS A 162 -7.11 5.84 -12.60
C LYS A 162 -6.12 5.20 -11.63
N SER A 163 -6.63 4.69 -10.54
CA SER A 163 -5.81 4.09 -9.50
C SER A 163 -6.23 2.65 -9.20
N TYR A 164 -5.26 1.86 -8.81
CA TYR A 164 -5.40 0.42 -8.64
C TYR A 164 -4.91 -0.01 -7.26
N CYS A 165 -5.70 -0.87 -6.61
CA CYS A 165 -5.30 -1.58 -5.41
C CYS A 165 -5.28 -3.08 -5.72
N ILE A 166 -4.09 -3.67 -5.75
CA ILE A 166 -3.89 -5.07 -6.11
C ILE A 166 -3.57 -5.83 -4.83
N LEU A 167 -4.43 -6.77 -4.48
CA LEU A 167 -4.31 -7.61 -3.30
C LEU A 167 -3.77 -8.98 -3.73
N VAL A 168 -2.52 -9.27 -3.37
CA VAL A 168 -1.89 -10.56 -3.66
C VAL A 168 -2.24 -11.53 -2.56
N ARG A 169 -2.86 -12.64 -2.94
CA ARG A 169 -3.23 -13.73 -2.05
C ARG A 169 -2.31 -14.93 -2.29
N ARG A 170 -1.69 -15.42 -1.24
CA ARG A 170 -0.84 -16.63 -1.26
C ARG A 170 -1.47 -17.80 -0.53
N ASN A 171 -2.35 -17.56 0.43
CA ASN A 171 -3.05 -18.61 1.17
C ASN A 171 -4.53 -18.70 0.77
N PHE A 172 -5.06 -19.93 0.63
CA PHE A 172 -6.37 -20.25 0.06
C PHE A 172 -7.43 -20.63 1.11
N SER A 173 -7.37 -20.12 2.35
CA SER A 173 -8.46 -20.37 3.28
C SER A 173 -9.76 -19.68 2.82
N GLU A 174 -10.90 -20.36 2.99
CA GLU A 174 -12.23 -19.81 2.63
C GLU A 174 -12.53 -18.49 3.34
N ASN A 175 -12.09 -18.35 4.60
CA ASN A 175 -12.26 -17.11 5.36
C ASN A 175 -11.46 -15.94 4.77
N SER A 176 -10.22 -16.19 4.30
CA SER A 176 -9.42 -15.17 3.62
C SER A 176 -10.08 -14.73 2.32
N LYS A 177 -10.62 -15.70 1.55
CA LYS A 177 -11.30 -15.40 0.28
C LYS A 177 -12.51 -14.50 0.49
N LYS A 178 -13.41 -14.87 1.41
CA LYS A 178 -14.59 -14.06 1.73
C LYS A 178 -14.22 -12.65 2.18
N ARG A 179 -13.21 -12.53 3.03
CA ARG A 179 -12.74 -11.22 3.53
C ARG A 179 -12.18 -10.33 2.43
N LEU A 180 -11.40 -10.88 1.50
CA LEU A 180 -10.81 -10.12 0.39
C LEU A 180 -11.85 -9.76 -0.69
N GLN A 181 -12.96 -10.50 -0.80
CA GLN A 181 -14.06 -10.19 -1.72
C GLN A 181 -14.87 -8.96 -1.32
N ILE A 182 -14.82 -8.55 -0.05
CA ILE A 182 -15.54 -7.38 0.46
C ILE A 182 -14.81 -6.07 0.09
N MET A 183 -13.53 -6.15 -0.27
CA MET A 183 -12.68 -5.01 -0.66
C MET A 183 -12.95 -4.54 -2.09
#